data_2a1f210ce7aa7236c66b9c132afcb644
#
_entry.id   2a1f210ce7aa7236c66b9c132afcb644
#
_cell.length_a   1.000
_cell.length_b   1.000
_cell.length_c   1.000
_cell.angle_alpha   90.00
_cell.angle_beta   90.00
_cell.angle_gamma   90.00
#
_symmetry.space_group_name_H-M   'P 1'
#
loop_
_entity.id
_entity.type
_entity.pdbx_description
1 polymer ?
#
loop_
_entity_poly.entity_id
_entity_poly.type
_entity_poly.pdbx_seq_one_letter_code
_entity_poly.pdbx_strand_id
1 'polypeptide(L)'
;MDVAAFLLALVPIIWLVVMLLCFKWPAWKAAIGSFVLSCVLAFAWWHLPVAQIATASLEGFLMALWPIVLVIIAAVFTYNLCVRTGAMDVIGSMITSISSDRRLLALLVAWCFGGFMEGMAGFGTAVAIPAGMLAGLGFEAVPAVLICLLANGVPTPYGSIGIPTVSVAGLVGLDSLHLATVQLVQLAPFFVMMPLFIVLVAGRVADEQGNVASVGERLHGVAGVALLSGVSFVGAALVVAMFVGPELAVVVGSIVSLALTAALAMRAEKSGHLDARFHMNIEAGEQLTVKSALSAWSCFILIFVLLLGTSNLVPAVHAALAPFASQVQVYCGENPGTLTFSWINTPGVWIFLAAFVGGAIQGASPRVMGEVLAATVKQMMPTVITMLSVLGCAKVMGYAGMISSISAFCIAVAGGLYPILAPWIGAVGAFVTGSGTSSGMLFGPIQSQAATALGVSDYWMVALNALGVAAGKMISPQTLAIGLAAVHVRGKDAELLGAVMPYAAGMLVLMSVIAILGQSLPL
;
A
#
# COMPACT_ATOMS: atom_id res chain seq x y z
N MET A 1 3.13 -22.11 -29.70
CA MET A 1 3.71 -21.17 -28.71
C MET A 1 4.90 -20.46 -29.33
N ASP A 2 4.88 -19.16 -29.43
CA ASP A 2 6.04 -18.40 -29.88
C ASP A 2 6.94 -18.05 -28.67
N VAL A 3 7.94 -18.89 -28.44
CA VAL A 3 8.90 -18.69 -27.33
C VAL A 3 9.69 -17.40 -27.52
N ALA A 4 9.95 -16.99 -28.76
CA ALA A 4 10.68 -15.75 -29.04
C ALA A 4 9.84 -14.53 -28.67
N ALA A 5 8.55 -14.51 -29.02
CA ALA A 5 7.63 -13.44 -28.62
C ALA A 5 7.52 -13.35 -27.08
N PHE A 6 7.44 -14.49 -26.38
CA PHE A 6 7.45 -14.50 -24.91
C PHE A 6 8.74 -13.90 -24.33
N LEU A 7 9.91 -14.33 -24.78
CA LEU A 7 11.19 -13.83 -24.28
C LEU A 7 11.36 -12.34 -24.56
N LEU A 8 10.98 -11.87 -25.75
CA LEU A 8 11.05 -10.45 -26.11
C LEU A 8 10.04 -9.60 -25.30
N ALA A 9 8.84 -10.12 -25.07
CA ALA A 9 7.85 -9.44 -24.23
C ALA A 9 8.30 -9.27 -22.78
N LEU A 10 9.14 -10.18 -22.26
CA LEU A 10 9.72 -10.08 -20.92
C LEU A 10 10.86 -9.05 -20.81
N VAL A 11 11.50 -8.66 -21.93
CA VAL A 11 12.68 -7.78 -21.90
C VAL A 11 12.44 -6.48 -21.10
N PRO A 12 11.34 -5.73 -21.28
CA PRO A 12 11.09 -4.52 -20.49
C PRO A 12 11.00 -4.79 -18.98
N ILE A 13 10.41 -5.94 -18.60
CA ILE A 13 10.27 -6.36 -17.20
C ILE A 13 11.63 -6.81 -16.65
N ILE A 14 12.37 -7.63 -17.37
CA ILE A 14 13.73 -8.09 -17.01
C ILE A 14 14.67 -6.90 -16.88
N TRP A 15 14.59 -5.93 -17.81
CA TRP A 15 15.36 -4.68 -17.71
C TRP A 15 15.12 -3.98 -16.38
N LEU A 16 13.86 -3.79 -16.01
CA LEU A 16 13.50 -3.12 -14.76
C LEU A 16 14.10 -3.86 -13.54
N VAL A 17 13.97 -5.20 -13.50
CA VAL A 17 14.52 -6.06 -12.45
C VAL A 17 16.05 -5.92 -12.37
N VAL A 18 16.74 -6.06 -13.50
CA VAL A 18 18.21 -6.02 -13.57
C VAL A 18 18.75 -4.64 -13.19
N MET A 19 18.14 -3.57 -13.71
CA MET A 19 18.58 -2.20 -13.38
C MET A 19 18.39 -1.85 -11.90
N LEU A 20 17.30 -2.31 -11.28
CA LEU A 20 17.04 -2.07 -9.86
C LEU A 20 17.94 -2.91 -8.95
N LEU A 21 18.06 -4.22 -9.22
CA LEU A 21 18.74 -5.16 -8.32
C LEU A 21 20.26 -5.22 -8.55
N CYS A 22 20.69 -5.31 -9.82
CA CYS A 22 22.11 -5.48 -10.15
C CYS A 22 22.84 -4.14 -10.24
N PHE A 23 22.25 -3.15 -10.92
CA PHE A 23 22.88 -1.84 -11.14
C PHE A 23 22.47 -0.80 -10.10
N LYS A 24 21.49 -1.10 -9.22
CA LYS A 24 20.98 -0.21 -8.16
C LYS A 24 20.56 1.17 -8.67
N TRP A 25 20.01 1.21 -9.88
CA TRP A 25 19.49 2.45 -10.44
C TRP A 25 18.26 2.93 -9.66
N PRO A 26 18.04 4.25 -9.55
CA PRO A 26 16.77 4.75 -9.02
C PRO A 26 15.60 4.31 -9.87
N ALA A 27 14.47 4.00 -9.24
CA ALA A 27 13.28 3.41 -9.88
C ALA A 27 12.81 4.19 -11.12
N TRP A 28 12.84 5.54 -11.06
CA TRP A 28 12.42 6.37 -12.18
C TRP A 28 13.30 6.21 -13.44
N LYS A 29 14.62 6.01 -13.28
CA LYS A 29 15.52 5.76 -14.43
C LYS A 29 15.27 4.37 -15.03
N ALA A 30 15.13 3.36 -14.18
CA ALA A 30 14.84 2.00 -14.62
C ALA A 30 13.48 1.92 -15.35
N ALA A 31 12.46 2.63 -14.85
CA ALA A 31 11.13 2.69 -15.45
C ALA A 31 11.14 3.38 -16.83
N ILE A 32 11.88 4.47 -17.00
CA ILE A 32 12.05 5.11 -18.32
C ILE A 32 12.67 4.12 -19.31
N GLY A 33 13.73 3.40 -18.91
CA GLY A 33 14.36 2.41 -19.78
C GLY A 33 13.41 1.28 -20.18
N SER A 34 12.62 0.77 -19.23
CA SER A 34 11.59 -0.24 -19.49
C SER A 34 10.53 0.26 -20.49
N PHE A 35 10.06 1.50 -20.32
CA PHE A 35 9.11 2.15 -21.24
C PHE A 35 9.71 2.31 -22.65
N VAL A 36 10.93 2.81 -22.77
CA VAL A 36 11.61 2.96 -24.07
C VAL A 36 11.77 1.61 -24.75
N LEU A 37 12.20 0.59 -24.02
CA LEU A 37 12.34 -0.78 -24.56
C LEU A 37 11.00 -1.35 -25.03
N SER A 38 9.90 -1.11 -24.28
CA SER A 38 8.58 -1.55 -24.73
C SER A 38 8.16 -0.88 -26.05
N CYS A 39 8.42 0.41 -26.22
CA CYS A 39 8.15 1.12 -27.46
C CYS A 39 8.98 0.60 -28.63
N VAL A 40 10.29 0.37 -28.42
CA VAL A 40 11.20 -0.15 -29.46
C VAL A 40 10.77 -1.56 -29.89
N LEU A 41 10.46 -2.42 -28.93
CA LEU A 41 10.03 -3.79 -29.23
C LEU A 41 8.65 -3.84 -29.87
N ALA A 42 7.70 -3.01 -29.43
CA ALA A 42 6.39 -2.87 -30.05
C ALA A 42 6.50 -2.50 -31.53
N PHE A 43 7.42 -1.60 -31.87
CA PHE A 43 7.69 -1.24 -33.26
C PHE A 43 8.41 -2.34 -34.03
N ALA A 44 9.54 -2.84 -33.48
CA ALA A 44 10.46 -3.71 -34.23
C ALA A 44 9.94 -5.15 -34.41
N TRP A 45 9.24 -5.71 -33.43
CA TRP A 45 8.78 -7.10 -33.46
C TRP A 45 7.27 -7.24 -33.66
N TRP A 46 6.48 -6.45 -32.95
CA TRP A 46 5.01 -6.48 -33.08
C TRP A 46 4.47 -5.58 -34.21
N HIS A 47 5.36 -4.84 -34.90
CA HIS A 47 5.05 -3.96 -36.03
C HIS A 47 3.92 -2.95 -35.73
N LEU A 48 3.81 -2.53 -34.46
CA LEU A 48 2.84 -1.51 -34.08
C LEU A 48 3.22 -0.15 -34.70
N PRO A 49 2.32 0.53 -35.41
CA PRO A 49 2.62 1.82 -36.04
C PRO A 49 3.06 2.87 -35.01
N VAL A 50 4.00 3.74 -35.38
CA VAL A 50 4.53 4.79 -34.48
C VAL A 50 3.42 5.69 -33.91
N ALA A 51 2.38 6.01 -34.72
CA ALA A 51 1.22 6.78 -34.23
C ALA A 51 0.45 6.05 -33.13
N GLN A 52 0.31 4.72 -33.25
CA GLN A 52 -0.34 3.89 -32.22
C GLN A 52 0.52 3.79 -30.95
N ILE A 53 1.85 3.68 -31.10
CA ILE A 53 2.76 3.70 -29.93
C ILE A 53 2.68 5.04 -29.21
N ALA A 54 2.69 6.15 -29.95
CA ALA A 54 2.61 7.49 -29.37
C ALA A 54 1.28 7.71 -28.62
N THR A 55 0.16 7.31 -29.22
CA THR A 55 -1.17 7.47 -28.60
C THR A 55 -1.40 6.51 -27.44
N ALA A 56 -0.87 5.27 -27.50
CA ALA A 56 -0.85 4.34 -26.37
C ALA A 56 -0.03 4.91 -25.19
N SER A 57 1.13 5.48 -25.49
CA SER A 57 1.97 6.13 -24.48
C SER A 57 1.25 7.32 -23.84
N LEU A 58 0.63 8.17 -24.66
CA LEU A 58 -0.12 9.33 -24.18
C LEU A 58 -1.31 8.90 -23.31
N GLU A 59 -2.03 7.85 -23.69
CA GLU A 59 -3.11 7.28 -22.87
C GLU A 59 -2.60 6.85 -21.50
N GLY A 60 -1.48 6.13 -21.44
CA GLY A 60 -0.84 5.74 -20.18
C GLY A 60 -0.40 6.94 -19.34
N PHE A 61 0.15 7.98 -19.95
CA PHE A 61 0.57 9.20 -19.25
C PHE A 61 -0.62 9.97 -18.68
N LEU A 62 -1.69 10.14 -19.45
CA LEU A 62 -2.90 10.80 -18.99
C LEU A 62 -3.55 10.04 -17.82
N MET A 63 -3.61 8.70 -17.90
CA MET A 63 -4.08 7.85 -16.83
C MET A 63 -3.22 7.96 -15.57
N ALA A 64 -1.90 8.13 -15.72
CA ALA A 64 -1.01 8.36 -14.59
C ALA A 64 -1.25 9.73 -13.94
N LEU A 65 -1.37 10.80 -14.74
CA LEU A 65 -1.53 12.16 -14.23
C LEU A 65 -2.86 12.33 -13.50
N TRP A 66 -3.92 11.76 -14.02
CA TRP A 66 -5.27 11.88 -13.48
C TRP A 66 -5.99 10.52 -13.40
N PRO A 67 -6.37 10.04 -12.19
CA PRO A 67 -6.30 10.69 -10.88
C PRO A 67 -5.01 10.40 -10.07
N ILE A 68 -4.15 9.48 -10.52
CA ILE A 68 -3.13 8.81 -9.68
C ILE A 68 -2.13 9.81 -9.09
N VAL A 69 -1.44 10.58 -9.93
CA VAL A 69 -0.43 11.56 -9.48
C VAL A 69 -1.07 12.65 -8.63
N LEU A 70 -2.29 13.08 -8.96
CA LEU A 70 -3.03 14.07 -8.17
C LEU A 70 -3.24 13.59 -6.73
N VAL A 71 -3.73 12.35 -6.55
CA VAL A 71 -3.98 11.76 -5.23
C VAL A 71 -2.67 11.55 -4.46
N ILE A 72 -1.60 11.08 -5.14
CA ILE A 72 -0.28 10.90 -4.53
C ILE A 72 0.24 12.23 -3.96
N ILE A 73 0.23 13.29 -4.76
CA ILE A 73 0.71 14.60 -4.32
C ILE A 73 -0.15 15.14 -3.19
N ALA A 74 -1.49 15.03 -3.29
CA ALA A 74 -2.41 15.49 -2.27
C ALA A 74 -2.20 14.79 -0.92
N ALA A 75 -2.04 13.45 -0.93
CA ALA A 75 -1.83 12.65 0.28
C ALA A 75 -0.48 12.97 0.95
N VAL A 76 0.62 13.04 0.18
CA VAL A 76 1.93 13.37 0.72
C VAL A 76 2.01 14.83 1.16
N PHE A 77 1.34 15.75 0.46
CA PHE A 77 1.21 17.15 0.89
C PHE A 77 0.50 17.26 2.24
N THR A 78 -0.63 16.56 2.42
CA THR A 78 -1.35 16.54 3.71
C THR A 78 -0.45 16.07 4.84
N TYR A 79 0.27 14.97 4.63
CA TYR A 79 1.22 14.44 5.60
C TYR A 79 2.34 15.44 5.93
N ASN A 80 3.02 15.97 4.91
CA ASN A 80 4.11 16.93 5.08
C ASN A 80 3.63 18.21 5.81
N LEU A 81 2.39 18.64 5.53
CA LEU A 81 1.78 19.78 6.21
C LEU A 81 1.55 19.47 7.69
N CYS A 82 1.00 18.30 8.02
CA CYS A 82 0.80 17.86 9.42
C CYS A 82 2.13 17.72 10.18
N VAL A 83 3.20 17.29 9.52
CA VAL A 83 4.56 17.31 10.10
C VAL A 83 5.03 18.74 10.35
N ARG A 84 4.86 19.62 9.37
CA ARG A 84 5.29 21.02 9.46
C ARG A 84 4.56 21.83 10.53
N THR A 85 3.30 21.49 10.83
CA THR A 85 2.50 22.13 11.88
C THR A 85 2.70 21.53 13.27
N GLY A 86 3.47 20.42 13.40
CA GLY A 86 3.61 19.68 14.66
C GLY A 86 2.41 18.79 15.01
N ALA A 87 1.41 18.69 14.13
CA ALA A 87 0.22 17.86 14.36
C ALA A 87 0.58 16.37 14.50
N MET A 88 1.60 15.90 13.75
CA MET A 88 2.06 14.50 13.83
C MET A 88 2.68 14.18 15.19
N ASP A 89 3.38 15.12 15.82
CA ASP A 89 3.97 14.94 17.15
C ASP A 89 2.87 14.79 18.22
N VAL A 90 1.83 15.63 18.12
CA VAL A 90 0.64 15.54 19.01
C VAL A 90 -0.05 14.18 18.85
N ILE A 91 -0.29 13.72 17.61
CA ILE A 91 -0.91 12.42 17.33
C ILE A 91 -0.02 11.29 17.89
N GLY A 92 1.29 11.37 17.68
CA GLY A 92 2.25 10.40 18.20
C GLY A 92 2.19 10.30 19.73
N SER A 93 2.23 11.44 20.42
CA SER A 93 2.15 11.51 21.88
C SER A 93 0.83 10.95 22.43
N MET A 94 -0.29 11.19 21.74
CA MET A 94 -1.59 10.59 22.11
C MET A 94 -1.55 9.07 22.10
N ILE A 95 -0.93 8.47 21.08
CA ILE A 95 -0.90 7.03 20.90
C ILE A 95 0.04 6.37 21.91
N THR A 96 1.21 6.97 22.13
CA THR A 96 2.23 6.40 23.04
C THR A 96 1.86 6.53 24.51
N SER A 97 0.93 7.41 24.87
CA SER A 97 0.44 7.57 26.27
C SER A 97 -0.58 6.50 26.70
N ILE A 98 -1.03 5.61 25.81
CA ILE A 98 -2.13 4.65 26.07
C ILE A 98 -1.68 3.47 26.94
N SER A 99 -0.45 2.97 26.76
CA SER A 99 0.07 1.79 27.47
C SER A 99 1.57 1.91 27.69
N SER A 100 2.07 1.25 28.74
CA SER A 100 3.50 1.06 29.00
C SER A 100 4.03 -0.30 28.52
N ASP A 101 3.15 -1.26 28.19
CA ASP A 101 3.55 -2.58 27.69
C ASP A 101 4.02 -2.46 26.23
N ARG A 102 5.27 -2.83 25.98
CA ARG A 102 5.91 -2.76 24.65
C ARG A 102 5.16 -3.52 23.55
N ARG A 103 4.45 -4.61 23.89
CA ARG A 103 3.69 -5.42 22.95
C ARG A 103 2.42 -4.68 22.49
N LEU A 104 1.74 -4.00 23.42
CA LEU A 104 0.59 -3.15 23.13
C LEU A 104 1.00 -1.89 22.39
N LEU A 105 2.15 -1.28 22.76
CA LEU A 105 2.72 -0.15 22.03
C LEU A 105 3.05 -0.49 20.59
N ALA A 106 3.63 -1.67 20.34
CA ALA A 106 3.90 -2.13 18.98
C ALA A 106 2.61 -2.28 18.16
N LEU A 107 1.52 -2.79 18.76
CA LEU A 107 0.22 -2.85 18.09
C LEU A 107 -0.34 -1.46 17.79
N LEU A 108 -0.32 -0.55 18.77
CA LEU A 108 -0.87 0.80 18.62
C LEU A 108 -0.08 1.61 17.58
N VAL A 109 1.26 1.58 17.66
CA VAL A 109 2.14 2.39 16.82
C VAL A 109 2.34 1.77 15.43
N ALA A 110 2.72 0.48 15.33
CA ALA A 110 3.05 -0.09 14.03
C ALA A 110 1.83 -0.63 13.30
N TRP A 111 0.91 -1.34 13.99
CA TRP A 111 -0.25 -1.95 13.34
C TRP A 111 -1.36 -0.92 13.09
N CYS A 112 -1.87 -0.30 14.13
CA CYS A 112 -3.00 0.61 13.99
C CYS A 112 -2.61 1.94 13.33
N PHE A 113 -1.65 2.66 13.92
CA PHE A 113 -1.22 3.94 13.38
C PHE A 113 -0.40 3.78 12.10
N GLY A 114 0.46 2.76 12.00
CA GLY A 114 1.16 2.43 10.75
C GLY A 114 0.19 2.06 9.63
N GLY A 115 -0.88 1.31 9.91
CA GLY A 115 -1.95 1.01 8.96
C GLY A 115 -2.70 2.29 8.51
N PHE A 116 -2.99 3.19 9.45
CA PHE A 116 -3.54 4.52 9.15
C PHE A 116 -2.61 5.31 8.22
N MET A 117 -1.30 5.34 8.53
CA MET A 117 -0.30 6.02 7.71
C MET A 117 -0.14 5.41 6.32
N GLU A 118 -0.25 4.08 6.19
CA GLU A 118 -0.25 3.42 4.88
C GLU A 118 -1.49 3.83 4.07
N GLY A 119 -2.66 3.77 4.69
CA GLY A 119 -3.91 4.20 4.06
C GLY A 119 -3.88 5.66 3.62
N MET A 120 -3.28 6.55 4.40
CA MET A 120 -3.27 7.99 4.10
C MET A 120 -2.15 8.42 3.16
N ALA A 121 -0.91 8.03 3.43
CA ALA A 121 0.27 8.56 2.73
C ALA A 121 1.05 7.49 1.93
N GLY A 122 1.16 6.28 2.44
CA GLY A 122 1.96 5.22 1.80
C GLY A 122 3.43 5.60 1.60
N PHE A 123 4.01 5.22 0.47
CA PHE A 123 5.36 5.61 -0.01
C PHE A 123 6.49 5.48 1.03
N GLY A 124 6.39 4.52 1.95
CA GLY A 124 7.39 4.26 2.98
C GLY A 124 7.23 5.07 4.27
N THR A 125 6.34 6.08 4.33
CA THR A 125 6.06 6.85 5.56
C THR A 125 5.49 5.96 6.66
N ALA A 126 4.67 4.98 6.29
CA ALA A 126 4.06 4.00 7.19
C ALA A 126 5.05 2.99 7.80
N VAL A 127 6.27 2.92 7.30
CA VAL A 127 7.37 2.18 7.92
C VAL A 127 8.29 3.11 8.69
N ALA A 128 8.68 4.23 8.05
CA ALA A 128 9.68 5.15 8.61
C ALA A 128 9.22 5.78 9.94
N ILE A 129 7.98 6.29 9.98
CA ILE A 129 7.49 7.03 11.14
C ILE A 129 7.25 6.11 12.34
N PRO A 130 6.47 5.01 12.21
CA PRO A 130 6.29 4.10 13.32
C PRO A 130 7.61 3.47 13.80
N ALA A 131 8.56 3.15 12.89
CA ALA A 131 9.86 2.63 13.29
C ALA A 131 10.67 3.66 14.10
N GLY A 132 10.69 4.92 13.66
CA GLY A 132 11.30 6.02 14.41
C GLY A 132 10.67 6.22 15.78
N MET A 133 9.33 6.15 15.86
CA MET A 133 8.59 6.24 17.13
C MET A 133 8.95 5.07 18.07
N LEU A 134 8.93 3.83 17.58
CA LEU A 134 9.29 2.66 18.39
C LEU A 134 10.74 2.74 18.87
N ALA A 135 11.67 3.15 18.01
CA ALA A 135 13.06 3.36 18.40
C ALA A 135 13.20 4.48 19.46
N GLY A 136 12.47 5.59 19.31
CA GLY A 136 12.40 6.67 20.30
C GLY A 136 11.82 6.22 21.65
N LEU A 137 10.96 5.21 21.67
CA LEU A 137 10.44 4.58 22.88
C LEU A 137 11.42 3.57 23.51
N GLY A 138 12.57 3.29 22.88
CA GLY A 138 13.59 2.36 23.40
C GLY A 138 13.53 0.95 22.84
N PHE A 139 12.82 0.72 21.72
CA PHE A 139 12.96 -0.54 20.98
C PHE A 139 14.32 -0.59 20.27
N GLU A 140 14.91 -1.78 20.21
CA GLU A 140 16.08 -1.99 19.36
C GLU A 140 15.74 -1.71 17.89
N ALA A 141 16.71 -1.13 17.17
CA ALA A 141 16.48 -0.61 15.82
C ALA A 141 15.96 -1.68 14.82
N VAL A 142 16.60 -2.86 14.75
CA VAL A 142 16.20 -3.92 13.80
C VAL A 142 14.83 -4.50 14.15
N PRO A 143 14.51 -4.87 15.40
CA PRO A 143 13.15 -5.24 15.81
C PRO A 143 12.09 -4.18 15.54
N ALA A 144 12.38 -2.89 15.79
CA ALA A 144 11.44 -1.80 15.51
C ALA A 144 11.07 -1.75 14.02
N VAL A 145 12.08 -1.82 13.14
CA VAL A 145 11.84 -1.83 11.68
C VAL A 145 11.14 -3.11 11.25
N LEU A 146 11.53 -4.29 11.77
CA LEU A 146 10.87 -5.57 11.47
C LEU A 146 9.38 -5.53 11.80
N ILE A 147 9.01 -5.04 12.98
CA ILE A 147 7.62 -4.87 13.40
C ILE A 147 6.84 -4.00 12.40
N CYS A 148 7.43 -2.88 11.98
CA CYS A 148 6.81 -1.97 11.03
C CYS A 148 6.70 -2.55 9.62
N LEU A 149 7.67 -3.35 9.16
CA LEU A 149 7.61 -4.06 7.88
C LEU A 149 6.46 -5.08 7.86
N LEU A 150 6.32 -5.87 8.94
CA LEU A 150 5.24 -6.83 9.10
C LEU A 150 3.88 -6.12 9.08
N ALA A 151 3.73 -5.04 9.84
CA ALA A 151 2.51 -4.26 9.91
C ALA A 151 2.13 -3.62 8.57
N ASN A 152 3.13 -3.13 7.82
CA ASN A 152 2.92 -2.39 6.58
C ASN A 152 2.59 -3.27 5.37
N GLY A 153 3.07 -4.51 5.33
CA GLY A 153 2.89 -5.38 4.16
C GLY A 153 1.43 -5.63 3.82
N VAL A 154 0.62 -6.01 4.81
CA VAL A 154 -0.76 -6.45 4.60
C VAL A 154 -1.67 -5.34 4.04
N PRO A 155 -1.70 -4.10 4.56
CA PRO A 155 -2.55 -3.02 4.04
C PRO A 155 -2.06 -2.39 2.74
N THR A 156 -0.89 -2.79 2.22
CA THR A 156 -0.25 -2.18 1.02
C THR A 156 -1.16 -2.03 -0.21
N PRO A 157 -2.06 -2.97 -0.57
CA PRO A 157 -2.95 -2.78 -1.72
C PRO A 157 -3.88 -1.57 -1.61
N TYR A 158 -4.07 -1.06 -0.41
CA TYR A 158 -4.92 0.11 -0.10
C TYR A 158 -4.11 1.35 0.31
N GLY A 159 -2.79 1.32 0.14
CA GLY A 159 -1.92 2.44 0.46
C GLY A 159 -2.26 3.69 -0.34
N SER A 160 -1.95 4.87 0.24
CA SER A 160 -2.17 6.18 -0.39
C SER A 160 -3.58 6.34 -0.97
N ILE A 161 -4.58 6.20 -0.10
CA ILE A 161 -6.00 6.34 -0.47
C ILE A 161 -6.40 5.34 -1.57
N GLY A 162 -6.02 4.07 -1.42
CA GLY A 162 -6.45 2.98 -2.30
C GLY A 162 -5.84 2.97 -3.70
N ILE A 163 -4.83 3.82 -3.97
CA ILE A 163 -4.24 3.97 -5.31
C ILE A 163 -3.83 2.65 -5.97
N PRO A 164 -3.16 1.69 -5.32
CA PRO A 164 -2.77 0.45 -5.98
C PRO A 164 -3.98 -0.28 -6.56
N THR A 165 -5.07 -0.40 -5.80
CA THR A 165 -6.30 -1.07 -6.22
C THR A 165 -7.04 -0.30 -7.31
N VAL A 166 -7.25 1.02 -7.13
CA VAL A 166 -7.94 1.87 -8.11
C VAL A 166 -7.19 1.88 -9.45
N SER A 167 -5.85 1.99 -9.39
CA SER A 167 -5.02 2.06 -10.60
C SER A 167 -5.06 0.78 -11.42
N VAL A 168 -4.93 -0.39 -10.78
CA VAL A 168 -4.98 -1.66 -11.49
C VAL A 168 -6.40 -1.95 -12.00
N ALA A 169 -7.44 -1.66 -11.21
CA ALA A 169 -8.82 -1.81 -11.64
C ALA A 169 -9.11 -0.99 -12.93
N GLY A 170 -8.73 0.29 -12.93
CA GLY A 170 -8.87 1.15 -14.10
C GLY A 170 -8.04 0.68 -15.30
N LEU A 171 -6.85 0.11 -15.08
CA LEU A 171 -5.99 -0.39 -16.16
C LEU A 171 -6.58 -1.62 -16.87
N VAL A 172 -7.19 -2.53 -16.09
CA VAL A 172 -7.77 -3.79 -16.61
C VAL A 172 -9.27 -3.74 -16.84
N GLY A 173 -9.92 -2.59 -16.57
CA GLY A 173 -11.35 -2.40 -16.80
C GLY A 173 -12.28 -3.08 -15.78
N LEU A 174 -11.79 -3.32 -14.56
CA LEU A 174 -12.56 -3.90 -13.46
C LEU A 174 -13.20 -2.81 -12.58
N ASP A 175 -14.29 -3.15 -11.91
CA ASP A 175 -14.86 -2.31 -10.86
C ASP A 175 -13.96 -2.29 -9.63
N SER A 176 -13.57 -1.11 -9.17
CA SER A 176 -12.60 -0.94 -8.07
C SER A 176 -13.17 -1.35 -6.71
N LEU A 177 -14.46 -1.18 -6.48
CA LEU A 177 -15.15 -1.55 -5.25
C LEU A 177 -15.21 -3.07 -5.09
N HIS A 178 -15.59 -3.77 -6.16
CA HIS A 178 -15.64 -5.23 -6.16
C HIS A 178 -14.23 -5.83 -6.04
N LEU A 179 -13.25 -5.30 -6.78
CA LEU A 179 -11.86 -5.74 -6.67
C LEU A 179 -11.31 -5.54 -5.25
N ALA A 180 -11.57 -4.39 -4.62
CA ALA A 180 -11.18 -4.13 -3.24
C ALA A 180 -11.80 -5.14 -2.27
N THR A 181 -13.06 -5.48 -2.46
CA THR A 181 -13.74 -6.49 -1.63
C THR A 181 -13.06 -7.85 -1.75
N VAL A 182 -12.80 -8.31 -2.97
CA VAL A 182 -12.13 -9.61 -3.22
C VAL A 182 -10.71 -9.62 -2.63
N GLN A 183 -9.95 -8.55 -2.80
CA GLN A 183 -8.62 -8.41 -2.21
C GLN A 183 -8.65 -8.50 -0.68
N LEU A 184 -9.60 -7.84 -0.01
CA LEU A 184 -9.72 -7.91 1.46
C LEU A 184 -10.15 -9.29 1.95
N VAL A 185 -11.04 -9.97 1.23
CA VAL A 185 -11.38 -11.36 1.54
C VAL A 185 -10.14 -12.25 1.50
N GLN A 186 -9.33 -12.13 0.45
CA GLN A 186 -8.07 -12.88 0.33
C GLN A 186 -7.03 -12.50 1.40
N LEU A 187 -6.98 -11.21 1.80
CA LEU A 187 -6.04 -10.69 2.80
C LEU A 187 -6.51 -10.91 4.24
N ALA A 188 -7.79 -11.20 4.48
CA ALA A 188 -8.37 -11.30 5.82
C ALA A 188 -7.59 -12.20 6.78
N PRO A 189 -7.14 -13.41 6.40
CA PRO A 189 -6.33 -14.24 7.29
C PRO A 189 -5.06 -13.54 7.77
N PHE A 190 -4.42 -12.77 6.90
CA PHE A 190 -3.17 -12.05 7.21
C PHE A 190 -3.42 -10.83 8.10
N PHE A 191 -4.54 -10.11 7.91
CA PHE A 191 -4.95 -9.05 8.82
C PHE A 191 -5.16 -9.57 10.25
N VAL A 192 -5.72 -10.77 10.41
CA VAL A 192 -5.95 -11.38 11.73
C VAL A 192 -4.66 -11.92 12.35
N MET A 193 -3.79 -12.53 11.55
CA MET A 193 -2.56 -13.17 12.05
C MET A 193 -1.43 -12.16 12.34
N MET A 194 -1.33 -11.09 11.56
CA MET A 194 -0.19 -10.18 11.64
C MET A 194 -0.02 -9.50 13.01
N PRO A 195 -1.07 -9.04 13.71
CA PRO A 195 -0.95 -8.51 15.07
C PRO A 195 -0.31 -9.49 16.06
N LEU A 196 -0.56 -10.80 15.91
CA LEU A 196 0.08 -11.82 16.75
C LEU A 196 1.59 -11.89 16.49
N PHE A 197 2.02 -11.85 15.23
CA PHE A 197 3.44 -11.83 14.89
C PHE A 197 4.12 -10.56 15.41
N ILE A 198 3.45 -9.41 15.33
CA ILE A 198 3.94 -8.14 15.88
C ILE A 198 4.17 -8.27 17.39
N VAL A 199 3.21 -8.81 18.14
CA VAL A 199 3.32 -9.06 19.59
C VAL A 199 4.46 -10.03 19.90
N LEU A 200 4.60 -11.11 19.13
CA LEU A 200 5.68 -12.08 19.31
C LEU A 200 7.08 -11.48 19.09
N VAL A 201 7.23 -10.60 18.10
CA VAL A 201 8.49 -9.89 17.85
C VAL A 201 8.73 -8.84 18.93
N ALA A 202 7.73 -8.03 19.27
CA ALA A 202 7.84 -6.99 20.30
C ALA A 202 8.15 -7.56 21.68
N GLY A 203 7.59 -8.74 22.01
CA GLY A 203 7.83 -9.44 23.27
C GLY A 203 9.15 -10.23 23.34
N ARG A 204 10.01 -10.16 22.32
CA ARG A 204 11.31 -10.85 22.34
C ARG A 204 12.32 -10.08 23.19
N VAL A 205 12.15 -10.19 24.50
CA VAL A 205 13.03 -9.57 25.51
C VAL A 205 13.75 -10.67 26.25
N ALA A 206 15.05 -10.46 26.52
CA ALA A 206 15.85 -11.29 27.41
C ALA A 206 15.67 -10.79 28.86
N ASP A 207 15.64 -11.72 29.82
CA ASP A 207 15.72 -11.40 31.24
C ASP A 207 17.18 -11.07 31.64
N GLU A 208 17.39 -10.73 32.94
CA GLU A 208 18.73 -10.43 33.47
C GLU A 208 19.71 -11.63 33.37
N GLN A 209 19.18 -12.84 33.19
CA GLN A 209 19.96 -14.08 33.02
C GLN A 209 20.21 -14.41 31.53
N GLY A 210 19.70 -13.59 30.61
CA GLY A 210 19.83 -13.77 29.16
C GLY A 210 18.80 -14.73 28.54
N ASN A 211 17.78 -15.19 29.30
CA ASN A 211 16.75 -16.07 28.77
C ASN A 211 15.67 -15.26 28.03
N VAL A 212 15.44 -15.62 26.79
CA VAL A 212 14.39 -14.97 25.99
C VAL A 212 13.02 -15.50 26.39
N ALA A 213 12.05 -14.61 26.61
CA ALA A 213 10.68 -14.97 26.92
C ALA A 213 10.11 -16.00 25.92
N SER A 214 9.46 -17.04 26.42
CA SER A 214 8.80 -18.08 25.63
C SER A 214 7.65 -17.52 24.80
N VAL A 215 7.21 -18.23 23.76
CA VAL A 215 6.05 -17.83 22.93
C VAL A 215 4.79 -17.65 23.79
N GLY A 216 4.56 -18.54 24.77
CA GLY A 216 3.42 -18.44 25.68
C GLY A 216 3.45 -17.18 26.54
N GLU A 217 4.62 -16.84 27.12
CA GLU A 217 4.79 -15.62 27.93
C GLU A 217 4.59 -14.35 27.10
N ARG A 218 5.10 -14.32 25.86
CA ARG A 218 4.92 -13.18 24.95
C ARG A 218 3.47 -12.93 24.58
N LEU A 219 2.65 -13.96 24.48
CA LEU A 219 1.24 -13.88 24.15
C LEU A 219 0.35 -13.70 25.38
N HIS A 220 0.84 -14.04 26.57
CA HIS A 220 0.04 -13.98 27.79
C HIS A 220 -0.46 -12.56 28.06
N GLY A 221 -1.77 -12.44 28.31
CA GLY A 221 -2.44 -11.17 28.60
C GLY A 221 -2.71 -10.26 27.38
N VAL A 222 -2.07 -10.51 26.21
CA VAL A 222 -2.19 -9.62 25.02
C VAL A 222 -2.68 -10.32 23.76
N ALA A 223 -2.73 -11.66 23.72
CA ALA A 223 -3.14 -12.40 22.53
C ALA A 223 -4.58 -12.05 22.08
N GLY A 224 -5.51 -11.91 23.02
CA GLY A 224 -6.89 -11.50 22.73
C GLY A 224 -6.97 -10.09 22.17
N VAL A 225 -6.15 -9.16 22.67
CA VAL A 225 -6.06 -7.79 22.15
C VAL A 225 -5.52 -7.81 20.72
N ALA A 226 -4.47 -8.59 20.43
CA ALA A 226 -3.89 -8.72 19.11
C ALA A 226 -4.90 -9.28 18.09
N LEU A 227 -5.59 -10.37 18.44
CA LEU A 227 -6.62 -10.96 17.57
C LEU A 227 -7.77 -9.99 17.29
N LEU A 228 -8.30 -9.33 18.32
CA LEU A 228 -9.39 -8.38 18.17
C LEU A 228 -8.96 -7.14 17.38
N SER A 229 -7.70 -6.73 17.52
CA SER A 229 -7.11 -5.64 16.71
C SER A 229 -7.13 -6.00 15.22
N GLY A 230 -6.71 -7.22 14.86
CA GLY A 230 -6.75 -7.68 13.47
C GLY A 230 -8.17 -7.86 12.92
N VAL A 231 -9.05 -8.52 13.70
CA VAL A 231 -10.44 -8.75 13.30
C VAL A 231 -11.21 -7.44 13.13
N SER A 232 -11.04 -6.49 14.04
CA SER A 232 -11.71 -5.18 13.94
C SER A 232 -11.19 -4.37 12.75
N PHE A 233 -9.89 -4.47 12.45
CA PHE A 233 -9.30 -3.81 11.29
C PHE A 233 -9.93 -4.34 9.99
N VAL A 234 -9.81 -5.65 9.75
CA VAL A 234 -10.32 -6.24 8.50
C VAL A 234 -11.84 -6.18 8.40
N GLY A 235 -12.55 -6.33 9.50
CA GLY A 235 -14.01 -6.25 9.53
C GLY A 235 -14.52 -4.87 9.11
N ALA A 236 -13.96 -3.80 9.69
CA ALA A 236 -14.33 -2.44 9.33
C ALA A 236 -13.85 -2.10 7.89
N ALA A 237 -12.63 -2.51 7.52
CA ALA A 237 -12.11 -2.30 6.16
C ALA A 237 -12.98 -3.00 5.11
N LEU A 238 -13.44 -4.23 5.38
CA LEU A 238 -14.31 -4.98 4.46
C LEU A 238 -15.65 -4.29 4.25
N VAL A 239 -16.29 -3.81 5.32
CA VAL A 239 -17.54 -3.04 5.21
C VAL A 239 -17.34 -1.81 4.34
N VAL A 240 -16.25 -1.07 4.53
CA VAL A 240 -15.96 0.12 3.72
C VAL A 240 -15.66 -0.25 2.27
N ALA A 241 -14.89 -1.31 2.02
CA ALA A 241 -14.60 -1.76 0.65
C ALA A 241 -15.87 -2.18 -0.10
N MET A 242 -16.83 -2.81 0.57
CA MET A 242 -18.09 -3.26 -0.03
C MET A 242 -19.04 -2.11 -0.39
N PHE A 243 -19.04 -1.01 0.35
CA PHE A 243 -20.05 0.04 0.23
C PHE A 243 -19.49 1.41 -0.19
N VAL A 244 -18.21 1.67 0.02
CA VAL A 244 -17.56 2.98 -0.25
C VAL A 244 -16.51 2.87 -1.34
N GLY A 245 -15.58 1.92 -1.19
CA GLY A 245 -14.47 1.70 -2.11
C GLY A 245 -13.12 1.52 -1.41
N PRO A 246 -12.06 1.30 -2.20
CA PRO A 246 -10.71 1.04 -1.68
C PRO A 246 -10.09 2.24 -0.96
N GLU A 247 -10.51 3.46 -1.26
CA GLU A 247 -9.89 4.71 -0.83
C GLU A 247 -9.89 4.86 0.69
N LEU A 248 -10.99 4.49 1.34
CA LEU A 248 -11.16 4.63 2.78
C LEU A 248 -11.07 3.32 3.55
N ALA A 249 -11.00 2.17 2.87
CA ALA A 249 -11.07 0.86 3.51
C ALA A 249 -10.05 0.69 4.65
N VAL A 250 -8.76 0.88 4.36
CA VAL A 250 -7.69 0.74 5.35
C VAL A 250 -7.66 1.90 6.34
N VAL A 251 -8.01 3.10 5.92
CA VAL A 251 -8.08 4.28 6.83
C VAL A 251 -9.10 4.03 7.93
N VAL A 252 -10.33 3.65 7.56
CA VAL A 252 -11.39 3.37 8.54
C VAL A 252 -11.06 2.13 9.37
N GLY A 253 -10.59 1.06 8.71
CA GLY A 253 -10.18 -0.17 9.37
C GLY A 253 -9.14 0.07 10.46
N SER A 254 -8.13 0.89 10.16
CA SER A 254 -7.07 1.24 11.11
C SER A 254 -7.57 2.11 12.27
N ILE A 255 -8.46 3.07 12.02
CA ILE A 255 -9.05 3.92 13.07
C ILE A 255 -9.92 3.08 14.02
N VAL A 256 -10.77 2.20 13.49
CA VAL A 256 -11.60 1.30 14.31
C VAL A 256 -10.72 0.35 15.12
N SER A 257 -9.69 -0.21 14.49
CA SER A 257 -8.70 -1.05 15.17
C SER A 257 -7.95 -0.27 16.26
N LEU A 258 -7.51 0.97 15.99
CA LEU A 258 -6.84 1.83 16.95
C LEU A 258 -7.73 2.10 18.17
N ALA A 259 -8.97 2.50 17.95
CA ALA A 259 -9.91 2.80 19.04
C ALA A 259 -10.18 1.57 19.93
N LEU A 260 -10.42 0.38 19.31
CA LEU A 260 -10.66 -0.85 20.05
C LEU A 260 -9.40 -1.32 20.77
N THR A 261 -8.25 -1.32 20.10
CA THR A 261 -6.95 -1.73 20.68
C THR A 261 -6.58 -0.82 21.85
N ALA A 262 -6.78 0.50 21.71
CA ALA A 262 -6.55 1.47 22.80
C ALA A 262 -7.45 1.19 24.01
N ALA A 263 -8.75 0.98 23.78
CA ALA A 263 -9.69 0.66 24.85
C ALA A 263 -9.33 -0.64 25.59
N LEU A 264 -8.92 -1.67 24.83
CA LEU A 264 -8.50 -2.96 25.40
C LEU A 264 -7.15 -2.84 26.12
N ALA A 265 -6.19 -2.08 25.57
CA ALA A 265 -4.90 -1.82 26.21
C ALA A 265 -5.07 -1.09 27.55
N MET A 266 -5.89 -0.04 27.60
CA MET A 266 -6.20 0.65 28.85
C MET A 266 -6.88 -0.26 29.90
N ARG A 267 -7.70 -1.21 29.44
CA ARG A 267 -8.31 -2.21 30.37
C ARG A 267 -7.26 -3.21 30.87
N ALA A 268 -6.38 -3.67 30.00
CA ALA A 268 -5.31 -4.60 30.36
C ALA A 268 -4.34 -3.97 31.37
N GLU A 269 -3.95 -2.71 31.19
CA GLU A 269 -3.16 -1.94 32.15
C GLU A 269 -3.83 -1.88 33.54
N LYS A 270 -5.12 -1.53 33.57
CA LYS A 270 -5.87 -1.42 34.83
C LYS A 270 -6.10 -2.76 35.52
N SER A 271 -6.09 -3.86 34.79
CA SER A 271 -6.32 -5.19 35.38
C SER A 271 -5.12 -5.74 36.15
N GLY A 272 -3.92 -5.18 35.96
CA GLY A 272 -2.68 -5.64 36.59
C GLY A 272 -2.21 -7.02 36.12
N HIS A 273 -2.76 -7.55 35.03
CA HIS A 273 -2.40 -8.88 34.49
C HIS A 273 -1.24 -8.84 33.50
N LEU A 274 -0.70 -7.65 33.19
CA LEU A 274 0.45 -7.48 32.30
C LEU A 274 1.75 -7.80 33.07
N ASP A 275 2.61 -8.58 32.45
CA ASP A 275 3.90 -8.95 33.05
C ASP A 275 4.87 -7.74 33.03
N ALA A 276 5.41 -7.39 34.18
CA ALA A 276 6.33 -6.26 34.37
C ALA A 276 7.57 -6.32 33.47
N ARG A 277 7.98 -7.53 33.03
CA ARG A 277 9.08 -7.72 32.07
C ARG A 277 8.89 -6.96 30.76
N PHE A 278 7.65 -6.74 30.34
CA PHE A 278 7.33 -6.07 29.08
C PHE A 278 7.03 -4.57 29.25
N HIS A 279 7.07 -4.04 30.47
CA HIS A 279 6.86 -2.62 30.73
C HIS A 279 8.09 -1.81 30.33
N MET A 280 7.85 -0.66 29.72
CA MET A 280 8.83 0.32 29.32
C MET A 280 8.70 1.57 30.18
N ASN A 281 9.82 2.19 30.54
CA ASN A 281 9.81 3.49 31.20
C ASN A 281 9.54 4.58 30.16
N ILE A 282 8.28 4.98 30.03
CA ILE A 282 7.88 6.05 29.12
C ILE A 282 7.73 7.32 29.96
N GLU A 283 8.46 8.39 29.62
CA GLU A 283 8.24 9.70 30.21
C GLU A 283 6.82 10.16 29.89
N ALA A 284 6.08 10.58 30.92
CA ALA A 284 4.75 11.11 30.76
C ALA A 284 4.81 12.37 29.86
N GLY A 285 4.25 12.30 28.67
CA GLY A 285 4.13 13.45 27.77
C GLY A 285 3.26 14.57 28.38
N GLU A 286 3.33 15.76 27.80
CA GLU A 286 2.48 16.89 28.19
C GLU A 286 0.99 16.50 28.14
N GLN A 287 0.22 17.03 29.08
CA GLN A 287 -1.23 16.80 29.10
C GLN A 287 -1.88 17.42 27.86
N LEU A 288 -2.30 16.56 26.94
CA LEU A 288 -2.94 16.98 25.71
C LEU A 288 -4.38 17.41 25.96
N THR A 289 -4.74 18.59 25.46
CA THR A 289 -6.12 19.06 25.51
C THR A 289 -6.94 18.47 24.36
N VAL A 290 -8.25 18.30 24.56
CA VAL A 290 -9.17 17.86 23.48
C VAL A 290 -9.08 18.79 22.26
N LYS A 291 -8.89 20.09 22.50
CA LYS A 291 -8.73 21.08 21.42
C LYS A 291 -7.46 20.83 20.59
N SER A 292 -6.33 20.55 21.23
CA SER A 292 -5.08 20.27 20.52
C SER A 292 -5.18 18.95 19.75
N ALA A 293 -5.82 17.94 20.32
CA ALA A 293 -6.10 16.67 19.66
C ALA A 293 -6.97 16.85 18.40
N LEU A 294 -8.12 17.51 18.52
CA LEU A 294 -9.02 17.78 17.38
C LEU A 294 -8.33 18.62 16.30
N SER A 295 -7.52 19.60 16.69
CA SER A 295 -6.74 20.40 15.75
C SER A 295 -5.72 19.53 15.00
N ALA A 296 -5.00 18.66 15.70
CA ALA A 296 -4.00 17.77 15.08
C ALA A 296 -4.64 16.78 14.07
N TRP A 297 -5.80 16.24 14.40
CA TRP A 297 -6.53 15.32 13.53
C TRP A 297 -7.35 16.01 12.42
N SER A 298 -7.43 17.34 12.38
CA SER A 298 -8.34 18.10 11.51
C SER A 298 -8.22 17.75 10.01
N CYS A 299 -7.01 17.65 9.47
CA CYS A 299 -6.80 17.27 8.06
C CYS A 299 -7.41 15.89 7.76
N PHE A 300 -7.18 14.92 8.63
CA PHE A 300 -7.61 13.54 8.44
C PHE A 300 -9.12 13.37 8.65
N ILE A 301 -9.69 14.07 9.62
CA ILE A 301 -11.15 14.13 9.83
C ILE A 301 -11.83 14.72 8.60
N LEU A 302 -11.30 15.81 8.05
CA LEU A 302 -11.85 16.45 6.85
C LEU A 302 -11.73 15.56 5.62
N ILE A 303 -10.61 14.86 5.42
CA ILE A 303 -10.46 13.87 4.34
C ILE A 303 -11.55 12.82 4.46
N PHE A 304 -11.72 12.22 5.65
CA PHE A 304 -12.74 11.21 5.89
C PHE A 304 -14.15 11.74 5.58
N VAL A 305 -14.51 12.90 6.11
CA VAL A 305 -15.84 13.50 5.92
C VAL A 305 -16.10 13.83 4.44
N LEU A 306 -15.12 14.43 3.74
CA LEU A 306 -15.28 14.83 2.35
C LEU A 306 -15.35 13.61 1.42
N LEU A 307 -14.46 12.63 1.59
CA LEU A 307 -14.48 11.41 0.76
C LEU A 307 -15.74 10.58 1.00
N LEU A 308 -16.16 10.44 2.27
CA LEU A 308 -17.42 9.76 2.58
C LEU A 308 -18.63 10.51 2.01
N GLY A 309 -18.66 11.83 2.18
CA GLY A 309 -19.77 12.69 1.73
C GLY A 309 -19.92 12.77 0.22
N THR A 310 -18.85 12.49 -0.55
CA THR A 310 -18.86 12.48 -2.02
C THR A 310 -18.93 11.07 -2.63
N SER A 311 -18.88 10.04 -1.77
CA SER A 311 -18.99 8.64 -2.17
C SER A 311 -20.43 8.23 -2.56
N ASN A 312 -20.55 7.00 -3.05
CA ASN A 312 -21.85 6.40 -3.38
C ASN A 312 -22.81 6.27 -2.17
N LEU A 313 -22.31 6.40 -0.94
CA LEU A 313 -23.17 6.41 0.28
C LEU A 313 -24.03 7.67 0.40
N VAL A 314 -23.68 8.75 -0.31
CA VAL A 314 -24.48 9.97 -0.38
C VAL A 314 -24.88 10.21 -1.86
N PRO A 315 -25.88 9.45 -2.37
CA PRO A 315 -26.19 9.42 -3.80
C PRO A 315 -26.52 10.78 -4.40
N ALA A 316 -27.15 11.66 -3.62
CA ALA A 316 -27.52 13.00 -4.08
C ALA A 316 -26.28 13.87 -4.39
N VAL A 317 -25.25 13.81 -3.55
CA VAL A 317 -24.00 14.55 -3.76
C VAL A 317 -23.21 13.90 -4.90
N HIS A 318 -23.10 12.57 -4.89
CA HIS A 318 -22.40 11.83 -5.94
C HIS A 318 -23.00 12.13 -7.33
N ALA A 319 -24.32 12.06 -7.47
CA ALA A 319 -25.02 12.37 -8.72
C ALA A 319 -24.86 13.84 -9.15
N ALA A 320 -24.83 14.78 -8.22
CA ALA A 320 -24.59 16.19 -8.53
C ALA A 320 -23.16 16.46 -9.05
N LEU A 321 -22.19 15.64 -8.66
CA LEU A 321 -20.80 15.75 -9.09
C LEU A 321 -20.48 14.97 -10.38
N ALA A 322 -21.30 13.97 -10.74
CA ALA A 322 -21.11 13.11 -11.91
C ALA A 322 -21.02 13.87 -13.25
N PRO A 323 -21.77 14.97 -13.51
CA PRO A 323 -21.67 15.72 -14.75
C PRO A 323 -20.32 16.39 -15.00
N PHE A 324 -19.51 16.60 -13.94
CA PHE A 324 -18.17 17.19 -14.06
C PHE A 324 -17.13 16.13 -14.45
N ALA A 325 -17.44 15.34 -15.48
CA ALA A 325 -16.54 14.35 -16.03
C ALA A 325 -16.42 14.50 -17.55
N SER A 326 -15.26 14.13 -18.09
CA SER A 326 -15.00 14.08 -19.53
C SER A 326 -14.54 12.69 -19.92
N GLN A 327 -15.03 12.19 -21.04
CA GLN A 327 -14.62 10.92 -21.62
C GLN A 327 -13.82 11.17 -22.90
N VAL A 328 -12.64 10.56 -23.01
CA VAL A 328 -11.74 10.73 -24.15
C VAL A 328 -11.21 9.37 -24.59
N GLN A 329 -11.22 9.14 -25.90
CA GLN A 329 -10.49 8.03 -26.52
C GLN A 329 -9.18 8.58 -27.08
N VAL A 330 -8.06 8.07 -26.59
CA VAL A 330 -6.71 8.59 -26.91
C VAL A 330 -6.00 7.69 -27.91
N TYR A 331 -6.14 6.37 -27.76
CA TYR A 331 -5.50 5.41 -28.65
C TYR A 331 -6.15 5.44 -30.04
N CYS A 332 -5.31 5.54 -31.08
CA CYS A 332 -5.78 5.65 -32.48
C CYS A 332 -5.88 4.31 -33.23
N GLY A 333 -5.59 3.18 -32.56
CA GLY A 333 -5.68 1.84 -33.15
C GLY A 333 -7.05 1.19 -32.94
N GLU A 334 -7.13 -0.12 -33.16
CA GLU A 334 -8.35 -0.90 -32.98
C GLU A 334 -8.69 -1.03 -31.48
N ASN A 335 -9.99 -1.02 -31.17
CA ASN A 335 -10.53 -1.17 -29.81
C ASN A 335 -9.94 -0.16 -28.79
N PRO A 336 -10.06 1.16 -29.02
CA PRO A 336 -9.55 2.17 -28.11
C PRO A 336 -10.26 2.10 -26.76
N GLY A 337 -9.50 2.11 -25.68
CA GLY A 337 -10.04 2.29 -24.32
C GLY A 337 -10.60 3.70 -24.14
N THR A 338 -11.62 3.85 -23.31
CA THR A 338 -12.17 5.17 -22.93
C THR A 338 -11.63 5.58 -21.59
N LEU A 339 -10.92 6.72 -21.54
CA LEU A 339 -10.50 7.36 -20.29
C LEU A 339 -11.59 8.30 -19.79
N THR A 340 -11.95 8.14 -18.51
CA THR A 340 -12.89 9.03 -17.84
C THR A 340 -12.14 9.92 -16.86
N PHE A 341 -12.22 11.22 -17.06
CA PHE A 341 -11.65 12.24 -16.17
C PHE A 341 -12.76 12.83 -15.30
N SER A 342 -12.88 12.39 -14.06
CA SER A 342 -13.76 13.01 -13.07
C SER A 342 -13.04 14.22 -12.47
N TRP A 343 -13.36 15.43 -12.94
CA TRP A 343 -12.60 16.64 -12.59
C TRP A 343 -12.77 17.06 -11.14
N ILE A 344 -13.97 16.90 -10.59
CA ILE A 344 -14.30 17.30 -9.21
C ILE A 344 -14.43 16.06 -8.32
N ASN A 345 -15.19 15.05 -8.78
CA ASN A 345 -15.41 13.84 -7.98
C ASN A 345 -14.24 12.85 -8.11
N THR A 346 -13.05 13.32 -7.70
CA THR A 346 -11.84 12.53 -7.58
C THR A 346 -11.22 12.73 -6.19
N PRO A 347 -10.74 11.67 -5.54
CA PRO A 347 -10.20 11.77 -4.17
C PRO A 347 -9.15 12.86 -4.00
N GLY A 348 -8.24 13.05 -4.98
CA GLY A 348 -7.18 14.04 -4.89
C GLY A 348 -7.64 15.47 -4.68
N VAL A 349 -8.74 15.87 -5.30
CA VAL A 349 -9.31 17.23 -5.15
C VAL A 349 -9.81 17.43 -3.71
N TRP A 350 -10.52 16.46 -3.16
CA TRP A 350 -11.07 16.52 -1.81
C TRP A 350 -9.98 16.43 -0.75
N ILE A 351 -8.91 15.65 -0.99
CA ILE A 351 -7.76 15.59 -0.10
C ILE A 351 -7.02 16.93 -0.07
N PHE A 352 -6.81 17.59 -1.21
CA PHE A 352 -6.24 18.94 -1.23
C PHE A 352 -7.09 19.94 -0.46
N LEU A 353 -8.40 19.92 -0.68
CA LEU A 353 -9.31 20.80 0.06
C LEU A 353 -9.22 20.56 1.57
N ALA A 354 -9.24 19.30 2.00
CA ALA A 354 -9.09 18.91 3.39
C ALA A 354 -7.75 19.36 3.99
N ALA A 355 -6.66 19.24 3.22
CA ALA A 355 -5.33 19.64 3.65
C ALA A 355 -5.24 21.17 3.85
N PHE A 356 -5.76 21.96 2.92
CA PHE A 356 -5.75 23.42 3.03
C PHE A 356 -6.61 23.90 4.22
N VAL A 357 -7.83 23.38 4.36
CA VAL A 357 -8.73 23.75 5.45
C VAL A 357 -8.19 23.25 6.80
N GLY A 358 -7.78 21.99 6.88
CA GLY A 358 -7.23 21.39 8.09
C GLY A 358 -5.90 22.05 8.51
N GLY A 359 -5.03 22.36 7.54
CA GLY A 359 -3.79 23.10 7.79
C GLY A 359 -4.03 24.49 8.33
N ALA A 360 -5.08 25.20 7.85
CA ALA A 360 -5.49 26.48 8.42
C ALA A 360 -5.97 26.33 9.88
N ILE A 361 -6.74 25.27 10.19
CA ILE A 361 -7.16 24.95 11.56
C ILE A 361 -5.94 24.65 12.46
N GLN A 362 -4.89 24.01 11.90
CA GLN A 362 -3.61 23.75 12.58
C GLN A 362 -2.73 25.01 12.71
N GLY A 363 -3.14 26.16 12.17
CA GLY A 363 -2.42 27.43 12.24
C GLY A 363 -1.40 27.64 11.13
N ALA A 364 -1.39 26.83 10.08
CA ALA A 364 -0.51 27.05 8.93
C ALA A 364 -0.95 28.28 8.11
N SER A 365 -0.02 29.20 7.85
CA SER A 365 -0.30 30.32 6.96
C SER A 365 -0.34 29.87 5.47
N PRO A 366 -1.03 30.59 4.58
CA PRO A 366 -1.05 30.27 3.14
C PRO A 366 0.35 30.18 2.51
N ARG A 367 1.30 30.98 3.00
CA ARG A 367 2.70 30.93 2.57
C ARG A 367 3.36 29.59 2.94
N VAL A 368 3.18 29.15 4.19
CA VAL A 368 3.71 27.85 4.66
C VAL A 368 3.09 26.70 3.85
N MET A 369 1.78 26.75 3.61
CA MET A 369 1.11 25.73 2.78
C MET A 369 1.67 25.70 1.35
N GLY A 370 1.91 26.86 0.73
CA GLY A 370 2.53 26.95 -0.59
C GLY A 370 3.97 26.42 -0.61
N GLU A 371 4.79 26.76 0.40
CA GLU A 371 6.15 26.25 0.55
C GLU A 371 6.17 24.72 0.69
N VAL A 372 5.29 24.15 1.53
CA VAL A 372 5.16 22.70 1.73
C VAL A 372 4.67 22.02 0.46
N LEU A 373 3.70 22.60 -0.25
CA LEU A 373 3.21 22.03 -1.52
C LEU A 373 4.32 22.00 -2.58
N ALA A 374 5.06 23.09 -2.75
CA ALA A 374 6.16 23.16 -3.71
C ALA A 374 7.27 22.15 -3.37
N ALA A 375 7.61 22.00 -2.07
CA ALA A 375 8.56 21.01 -1.61
C ALA A 375 8.06 19.58 -1.86
N THR A 376 6.77 19.32 -1.62
CA THR A 376 6.13 18.01 -1.86
C THR A 376 6.15 17.65 -3.34
N VAL A 377 5.78 18.58 -4.24
CA VAL A 377 5.83 18.34 -5.69
C VAL A 377 7.26 17.97 -6.11
N LYS A 378 8.26 18.74 -5.66
CA LYS A 378 9.68 18.44 -5.94
C LYS A 378 10.10 17.07 -5.39
N GLN A 379 9.70 16.74 -4.17
CA GLN A 379 9.96 15.44 -3.53
C GLN A 379 9.38 14.29 -4.34
N MET A 380 8.17 14.46 -4.88
CA MET A 380 7.43 13.40 -5.57
C MET A 380 7.76 13.27 -7.06
N MET A 381 8.55 14.18 -7.65
CA MET A 381 8.90 14.12 -9.08
C MET A 381 9.47 12.77 -9.55
N PRO A 382 10.37 12.09 -8.81
CA PRO A 382 10.81 10.75 -9.19
C PRO A 382 9.67 9.75 -9.25
N THR A 383 8.72 9.81 -8.32
CA THR A 383 7.52 8.95 -8.29
C THR A 383 6.60 9.26 -9.46
N VAL A 384 6.39 10.54 -9.78
CA VAL A 384 5.60 10.96 -10.96
C VAL A 384 6.18 10.38 -12.24
N ILE A 385 7.49 10.53 -12.45
CA ILE A 385 8.18 9.98 -13.62
C ILE A 385 8.05 8.46 -13.68
N THR A 386 8.17 7.78 -12.54
CA THR A 386 7.98 6.33 -12.47
C THR A 386 6.56 5.94 -12.89
N MET A 387 5.53 6.62 -12.37
CA MET A 387 4.13 6.32 -12.70
C MET A 387 3.83 6.55 -14.20
N LEU A 388 4.28 7.67 -14.77
CA LEU A 388 4.18 7.94 -16.20
C LEU A 388 4.80 6.80 -17.02
N SER A 389 6.05 6.45 -16.70
CA SER A 389 6.80 5.44 -17.45
C SER A 389 6.17 4.05 -17.33
N VAL A 390 5.72 3.64 -16.14
CA VAL A 390 5.13 2.31 -15.91
C VAL A 390 3.77 2.17 -16.59
N LEU A 391 2.89 3.19 -16.49
CA LEU A 391 1.60 3.14 -17.19
C LEU A 391 1.75 3.27 -18.71
N GLY A 392 2.67 4.13 -19.17
CA GLY A 392 3.02 4.17 -20.61
C GLY A 392 3.50 2.81 -21.12
N CYS A 393 4.42 2.17 -20.39
CA CYS A 393 4.90 0.82 -20.68
C CYS A 393 3.75 -0.20 -20.72
N ALA A 394 2.89 -0.23 -19.69
CA ALA A 394 1.77 -1.16 -19.60
C ALA A 394 0.78 -1.01 -20.76
N LYS A 395 0.43 0.23 -21.15
CA LYS A 395 -0.46 0.51 -22.30
C LYS A 395 0.17 0.11 -23.62
N VAL A 396 1.44 0.44 -23.86
CA VAL A 396 2.16 0.02 -25.09
C VAL A 396 2.25 -1.50 -25.16
N MET A 397 2.64 -2.18 -24.08
CA MET A 397 2.71 -3.65 -24.03
C MET A 397 1.34 -4.30 -24.23
N GLY A 398 0.28 -3.69 -23.70
CA GLY A 398 -1.10 -4.17 -23.86
C GLY A 398 -1.55 -4.10 -25.31
N TYR A 399 -1.49 -2.95 -25.93
CA TYR A 399 -1.92 -2.74 -27.32
C TYR A 399 -1.03 -3.46 -28.35
N ALA A 400 0.26 -3.64 -28.05
CA ALA A 400 1.16 -4.43 -28.90
C ALA A 400 0.91 -5.96 -28.84
N GLY A 401 0.21 -6.48 -27.82
CA GLY A 401 0.02 -7.91 -27.62
C GLY A 401 1.15 -8.61 -26.87
N MET A 402 2.10 -7.86 -26.30
CA MET A 402 3.18 -8.40 -25.47
C MET A 402 2.64 -9.10 -24.22
N ILE A 403 1.63 -8.49 -23.55
CA ILE A 403 0.98 -9.05 -22.37
C ILE A 403 0.31 -10.38 -22.71
N SER A 404 -0.36 -10.48 -23.87
CA SER A 404 -0.97 -11.70 -24.34
C SER A 404 0.06 -12.81 -24.60
N SER A 405 1.23 -12.46 -25.14
CA SER A 405 2.33 -13.43 -25.36
C SER A 405 2.87 -13.99 -24.04
N ILE A 406 3.01 -13.14 -23.01
CA ILE A 406 3.44 -13.55 -21.66
C ILE A 406 2.40 -14.49 -21.03
N SER A 407 1.12 -14.06 -21.01
CA SER A 407 0.03 -14.83 -20.41
C SER A 407 -0.13 -16.20 -21.08
N ALA A 408 -0.15 -16.25 -22.42
CA ALA A 408 -0.31 -17.49 -23.18
C ALA A 408 0.82 -18.49 -22.88
N PHE A 409 2.07 -18.02 -22.78
CA PHE A 409 3.21 -18.89 -22.43
C PHE A 409 3.09 -19.41 -20.99
N CYS A 410 2.83 -18.54 -20.02
CA CYS A 410 2.70 -18.91 -18.62
C CYS A 410 1.58 -19.96 -18.42
N ILE A 411 0.44 -19.78 -19.08
CA ILE A 411 -0.68 -20.71 -19.02
C ILE A 411 -0.32 -22.04 -19.67
N ALA A 412 0.37 -22.03 -20.81
CA ALA A 412 0.76 -23.24 -21.49
C ALA A 412 1.75 -24.10 -20.67
N VAL A 413 2.57 -23.46 -19.82
CA VAL A 413 3.51 -24.16 -18.94
C VAL A 413 2.83 -24.59 -17.64
N ALA A 414 2.07 -23.71 -16.99
CA ALA A 414 1.48 -23.94 -15.67
C ALA A 414 0.09 -24.56 -15.73
N GLY A 415 -0.65 -24.38 -16.84
CA GLY A 415 -2.02 -24.84 -16.98
C GLY A 415 -2.93 -24.33 -15.85
N GLY A 416 -3.77 -25.21 -15.31
CA GLY A 416 -4.66 -24.90 -14.18
C GLY A 416 -3.94 -24.57 -12.86
N LEU A 417 -2.60 -24.74 -12.79
CA LEU A 417 -1.81 -24.35 -11.61
C LEU A 417 -1.33 -22.90 -11.65
N TYR A 418 -1.60 -22.17 -12.73
CA TYR A 418 -1.18 -20.77 -12.87
C TYR A 418 -1.62 -19.86 -11.70
N PRO A 419 -2.82 -20.00 -11.10
CA PRO A 419 -3.23 -19.19 -9.95
C PRO A 419 -2.25 -19.25 -8.77
N ILE A 420 -1.52 -20.36 -8.60
CA ILE A 420 -0.47 -20.48 -7.57
C ILE A 420 0.67 -19.49 -7.82
N LEU A 421 0.97 -19.21 -9.09
CA LEU A 421 2.06 -18.33 -9.50
C LEU A 421 1.70 -16.85 -9.36
N ALA A 422 0.41 -16.51 -9.42
CA ALA A 422 -0.05 -15.13 -9.39
C ALA A 422 0.44 -14.33 -8.16
N PRO A 423 0.37 -14.84 -6.91
CA PRO A 423 0.94 -14.15 -5.75
C PRO A 423 2.48 -14.03 -5.83
N TRP A 424 3.18 -15.04 -6.35
CA TRP A 424 4.63 -14.98 -6.51
C TRP A 424 5.06 -13.92 -7.51
N ILE A 425 4.33 -13.78 -8.61
CA ILE A 425 4.56 -12.73 -9.61
C ILE A 425 4.35 -11.35 -8.98
N GLY A 426 3.25 -11.17 -8.23
CA GLY A 426 2.98 -9.94 -7.49
C GLY A 426 4.07 -9.62 -6.46
N ALA A 427 4.54 -10.63 -5.73
CA ALA A 427 5.61 -10.50 -4.75
C ALA A 427 6.94 -10.09 -5.40
N VAL A 428 7.33 -10.74 -6.50
CA VAL A 428 8.54 -10.36 -7.27
C VAL A 428 8.42 -8.91 -7.75
N GLY A 429 7.27 -8.52 -8.28
CA GLY A 429 7.03 -7.14 -8.71
C GLY A 429 7.22 -6.12 -7.59
N ALA A 430 6.65 -6.37 -6.43
CA ALA A 430 6.78 -5.50 -5.27
C ALA A 430 8.18 -5.53 -4.65
N PHE A 431 8.83 -6.69 -4.59
CA PHE A 431 10.22 -6.84 -4.15
C PHE A 431 11.16 -5.97 -4.98
N VAL A 432 11.02 -6.02 -6.30
CA VAL A 432 11.88 -5.30 -7.23
C VAL A 432 11.61 -3.79 -7.20
N THR A 433 10.34 -3.40 -7.26
CA THR A 433 9.96 -1.99 -7.42
C THR A 433 9.84 -1.24 -6.08
N GLY A 434 9.70 -1.94 -4.98
CA GLY A 434 9.37 -1.37 -3.66
C GLY A 434 7.96 -0.76 -3.61
N SER A 435 7.12 -0.99 -4.63
CA SER A 435 5.84 -0.31 -4.82
C SER A 435 4.72 -1.27 -5.19
N GLY A 436 3.66 -1.29 -4.40
CA GLY A 436 2.45 -2.06 -4.71
C GLY A 436 1.75 -1.58 -5.96
N THR A 437 1.68 -0.28 -6.18
CA THR A 437 1.08 0.32 -7.36
C THR A 437 1.83 -0.09 -8.64
N SER A 438 3.15 0.03 -8.64
CA SER A 438 3.97 -0.36 -9.81
C SER A 438 3.84 -1.86 -10.12
N SER A 439 3.86 -2.73 -9.10
CA SER A 439 3.65 -4.17 -9.29
C SER A 439 2.27 -4.47 -9.86
N GLY A 440 1.22 -3.86 -9.30
CA GLY A 440 -0.16 -4.03 -9.80
C GLY A 440 -0.31 -3.63 -11.26
N MET A 441 0.27 -2.49 -11.65
CA MET A 441 0.18 -1.98 -13.02
C MET A 441 0.99 -2.80 -14.03
N LEU A 442 2.15 -3.35 -13.63
CA LEU A 442 2.97 -4.19 -14.50
C LEU A 442 2.38 -5.58 -14.71
N PHE A 443 1.86 -6.19 -13.65
CA PHE A 443 1.46 -7.58 -13.66
C PHE A 443 -0.06 -7.82 -13.62
N GLY A 444 -0.86 -6.84 -13.18
CA GLY A 444 -2.32 -6.94 -13.17
C GLY A 444 -2.93 -7.30 -14.53
N PRO A 445 -2.51 -6.66 -15.64
CA PRO A 445 -2.98 -7.04 -16.97
C PRO A 445 -2.63 -8.47 -17.38
N ILE A 446 -1.47 -9.00 -16.95
CA ILE A 446 -1.08 -10.38 -17.18
C ILE A 446 -2.04 -11.32 -16.45
N GLN A 447 -2.39 -11.01 -15.20
CA GLN A 447 -3.32 -11.79 -14.39
C GLN A 447 -4.74 -11.79 -14.98
N SER A 448 -5.23 -10.64 -15.42
CA SER A 448 -6.55 -10.52 -16.05
C SER A 448 -6.63 -11.33 -17.33
N GLN A 449 -5.63 -11.25 -18.22
CA GLN A 449 -5.61 -12.07 -19.42
C GLN A 449 -5.47 -13.57 -19.13
N ALA A 450 -4.69 -13.93 -18.10
CA ALA A 450 -4.59 -15.31 -17.67
C ALA A 450 -5.94 -15.83 -17.12
N ALA A 451 -6.67 -15.01 -16.38
CA ALA A 451 -7.98 -15.35 -15.87
C ALA A 451 -8.96 -15.66 -17.00
N THR A 452 -9.06 -14.76 -17.99
CA THR A 452 -9.91 -14.94 -19.18
C THR A 452 -9.57 -16.25 -19.91
N ALA A 453 -8.29 -16.56 -20.11
CA ALA A 453 -7.86 -17.75 -20.82
C ALA A 453 -8.07 -19.06 -20.03
N LEU A 454 -8.10 -19.00 -18.70
CA LEU A 454 -8.38 -20.14 -17.82
C LEU A 454 -9.86 -20.30 -17.47
N GLY A 455 -10.70 -19.32 -17.83
CA GLY A 455 -12.12 -19.30 -17.47
C GLY A 455 -12.39 -19.12 -15.97
N VAL A 456 -11.47 -18.42 -15.26
CA VAL A 456 -11.61 -18.08 -13.85
C VAL A 456 -11.93 -16.59 -13.67
N SER A 457 -12.36 -16.17 -12.48
CA SER A 457 -12.68 -14.77 -12.19
C SER A 457 -11.47 -13.85 -12.37
N ASP A 458 -11.62 -12.79 -13.18
CA ASP A 458 -10.62 -11.74 -13.35
C ASP A 458 -10.34 -11.03 -12.02
N TYR A 459 -11.38 -10.76 -11.24
CA TYR A 459 -11.27 -10.17 -9.90
C TYR A 459 -10.40 -11.03 -8.99
N TRP A 460 -10.65 -12.36 -9.00
CA TRP A 460 -9.87 -13.29 -8.19
C TRP A 460 -8.40 -13.27 -8.54
N MET A 461 -8.08 -13.35 -9.83
CA MET A 461 -6.70 -13.42 -10.32
C MET A 461 -5.92 -12.12 -10.12
N VAL A 462 -6.55 -10.98 -10.41
CA VAL A 462 -5.93 -9.66 -10.19
C VAL A 462 -5.74 -9.41 -8.69
N ALA A 463 -6.68 -9.84 -7.84
CA ALA A 463 -6.53 -9.78 -6.39
C ALA A 463 -5.38 -10.65 -5.87
N LEU A 464 -5.12 -11.84 -6.44
CA LEU A 464 -3.97 -12.67 -6.08
C LEU A 464 -2.63 -11.98 -6.32
N ASN A 465 -2.53 -11.16 -7.37
CA ASN A 465 -1.33 -10.34 -7.58
C ASN A 465 -1.13 -9.35 -6.42
N ALA A 466 -2.18 -8.64 -6.02
CA ALA A 466 -2.15 -7.70 -4.90
C ALA A 466 -1.86 -8.41 -3.55
N LEU A 467 -2.36 -9.63 -3.38
CA LEU A 467 -2.04 -10.49 -2.25
C LEU A 467 -0.53 -10.73 -2.15
N GLY A 468 0.11 -11.12 -3.26
CA GLY A 468 1.56 -11.31 -3.33
C GLY A 468 2.36 -10.04 -3.06
N VAL A 469 1.87 -8.89 -3.53
CA VAL A 469 2.48 -7.57 -3.26
C VAL A 469 2.68 -7.34 -1.76
N ALA A 470 1.73 -7.76 -0.92
CA ALA A 470 1.83 -7.63 0.53
C ALA A 470 3.10 -8.29 1.09
N ALA A 471 3.43 -9.49 0.65
CA ALA A 471 4.64 -10.20 1.05
C ALA A 471 5.91 -9.60 0.41
N GLY A 472 5.87 -9.30 -0.90
CA GLY A 472 7.02 -8.78 -1.64
C GLY A 472 7.50 -7.42 -1.15
N LYS A 473 6.59 -6.53 -0.76
CA LYS A 473 6.94 -5.20 -0.23
C LYS A 473 7.71 -5.29 1.09
N MET A 474 7.38 -6.25 1.96
CA MET A 474 8.08 -6.43 3.24
C MET A 474 9.58 -6.70 3.07
N ILE A 475 9.97 -7.44 2.03
CA ILE A 475 11.34 -7.84 1.76
C ILE A 475 12.05 -6.95 0.74
N SER A 476 11.37 -5.94 0.19
CA SER A 476 11.95 -5.06 -0.82
C SER A 476 13.15 -4.29 -0.28
N PRO A 477 14.31 -4.29 -0.97
CA PRO A 477 15.49 -3.53 -0.57
C PRO A 477 15.21 -2.05 -0.32
N GLN A 478 14.30 -1.46 -1.10
CA GLN A 478 13.89 -0.06 -0.93
C GLN A 478 13.17 0.16 0.41
N THR A 479 12.25 -0.73 0.77
CA THR A 479 11.48 -0.61 2.02
C THR A 479 12.37 -0.87 3.23
N LEU A 480 13.29 -1.85 3.14
CA LEU A 480 14.30 -2.12 4.17
C LEU A 480 15.18 -0.89 4.43
N ALA A 481 15.70 -0.28 3.36
CA ALA A 481 16.55 0.91 3.46
C ALA A 481 15.81 2.11 4.09
N ILE A 482 14.53 2.33 3.74
CA ILE A 482 13.69 3.38 4.34
C ILE A 482 13.54 3.15 5.85
N GLY A 483 13.23 1.92 6.27
CA GLY A 483 13.07 1.58 7.68
C GLY A 483 14.35 1.77 8.47
N LEU A 484 15.48 1.26 7.97
CA LEU A 484 16.79 1.40 8.64
C LEU A 484 17.26 2.86 8.71
N ALA A 485 16.99 3.65 7.66
CA ALA A 485 17.30 5.08 7.66
C ALA A 485 16.50 5.85 8.73
N ALA A 486 15.24 5.47 8.96
CA ALA A 486 14.38 6.11 9.96
C ALA A 486 14.85 5.89 11.40
N VAL A 487 15.52 4.77 11.66
CA VAL A 487 16.13 4.47 12.98
C VAL A 487 17.63 4.77 13.02
N HIS A 488 18.16 5.52 12.04
CA HIS A 488 19.56 5.96 11.94
C HIS A 488 20.60 4.83 11.94
N VAL A 489 20.24 3.63 11.46
CA VAL A 489 21.13 2.46 11.37
C VAL A 489 21.52 2.20 9.92
N ARG A 490 22.80 1.83 9.69
CA ARG A 490 23.35 1.47 8.38
C ARG A 490 23.99 0.09 8.42
N GLY A 491 23.99 -0.60 7.27
CA GLY A 491 24.70 -1.87 7.10
C GLY A 491 24.04 -3.08 7.78
N LYS A 492 22.77 -2.94 8.23
CA LYS A 492 21.98 -4.02 8.82
C LYS A 492 20.95 -4.61 7.86
N ASP A 493 21.04 -4.28 6.56
CA ASP A 493 20.07 -4.70 5.54
C ASP A 493 19.96 -6.23 5.45
N ALA A 494 21.10 -6.95 5.49
CA ALA A 494 21.10 -8.41 5.42
C ALA A 494 20.51 -9.06 6.69
N GLU A 495 20.77 -8.49 7.87
CA GLU A 495 20.21 -8.95 9.14
C GLU A 495 18.68 -8.77 9.14
N LEU A 496 18.21 -7.59 8.74
CA LEU A 496 16.80 -7.28 8.67
C LEU A 496 16.09 -8.13 7.62
N LEU A 497 16.70 -8.31 6.43
CA LEU A 497 16.16 -9.18 5.38
C LEU A 497 16.04 -10.63 5.89
N GLY A 498 17.07 -11.14 6.56
CA GLY A 498 17.02 -12.47 7.17
C GLY A 498 15.93 -12.62 8.23
N ALA A 499 15.65 -11.57 8.99
CA ALA A 499 14.61 -11.56 10.01
C ALA A 499 13.19 -11.51 9.43
N VAL A 500 12.96 -10.79 8.32
CA VAL A 500 11.62 -10.66 7.71
C VAL A 500 11.30 -11.79 6.73
N MET A 501 12.31 -12.41 6.12
CA MET A 501 12.16 -13.43 5.08
C MET A 501 11.25 -14.62 5.48
N PRO A 502 11.38 -15.22 6.69
CA PRO A 502 10.51 -16.34 7.09
C PRO A 502 9.02 -15.97 7.09
N TYR A 503 8.67 -14.74 7.49
CA TYR A 503 7.29 -14.25 7.48
C TYR A 503 6.77 -14.08 6.06
N ALA A 504 7.55 -13.43 5.19
CA ALA A 504 7.17 -13.25 3.79
C ALA A 504 7.03 -14.59 3.05
N ALA A 505 7.96 -15.54 3.27
CA ALA A 505 7.89 -16.88 2.69
C ALA A 505 6.67 -17.66 3.19
N GLY A 506 6.41 -17.65 4.51
CA GLY A 506 5.23 -18.28 5.09
C GLY A 506 3.92 -17.69 4.55
N MET A 507 3.86 -16.37 4.38
CA MET A 507 2.73 -15.69 3.74
C MET A 507 2.55 -16.16 2.30
N LEU A 508 3.60 -16.21 1.47
CA LEU A 508 3.51 -16.64 0.06
C LEU A 508 3.02 -18.08 -0.07
N VAL A 509 3.47 -18.98 0.81
CA VAL A 509 2.96 -20.36 0.84
C VAL A 509 1.46 -20.39 1.16
N LEU A 510 1.02 -19.65 2.18
CA LEU A 510 -0.41 -19.59 2.53
C LEU A 510 -1.22 -18.92 1.41
N MET A 511 -0.68 -17.89 0.76
CA MET A 511 -1.30 -17.24 -0.41
C MET A 511 -1.49 -18.21 -1.57
N SER A 512 -0.52 -19.10 -1.80
CA SER A 512 -0.63 -20.17 -2.82
C SER A 512 -1.77 -21.15 -2.50
N VAL A 513 -1.99 -21.46 -1.22
CA VAL A 513 -3.12 -22.29 -0.78
C VAL A 513 -4.45 -21.56 -1.02
N ILE A 514 -4.54 -20.29 -0.63
CA ILE A 514 -5.73 -19.46 -0.88
C ILE A 514 -6.03 -19.36 -2.38
N ALA A 515 -5.00 -19.23 -3.20
CA ALA A 515 -5.14 -19.14 -4.66
C ALA A 515 -5.86 -20.34 -5.26
N ILE A 516 -5.64 -21.55 -4.74
CA ILE A 516 -6.32 -22.77 -5.21
C ILE A 516 -7.71 -22.90 -4.60
N LEU A 517 -7.78 -22.80 -3.27
CA LEU A 517 -9.02 -23.12 -2.54
C LEU A 517 -10.14 -22.12 -2.83
N GLY A 518 -9.80 -20.87 -3.11
CA GLY A 518 -10.78 -19.82 -3.31
C GLY A 518 -11.30 -19.65 -4.74
N GLN A 519 -10.76 -20.38 -5.73
CA GLN A 519 -11.23 -20.28 -7.13
C GLN A 519 -12.71 -20.64 -7.31
N SER A 520 -13.24 -21.48 -6.44
CA SER A 520 -14.63 -21.92 -6.46
C SER A 520 -15.59 -21.00 -5.70
N LEU A 521 -15.07 -19.97 -5.03
CA LEU A 521 -15.91 -19.01 -4.32
C LEU A 521 -16.63 -18.09 -5.32
N PRO A 522 -17.93 -17.83 -5.12
CA PRO A 522 -18.69 -16.92 -5.96
C PRO A 522 -18.36 -15.44 -5.58
N LEU A 523 -17.13 -15.02 -5.89
CA LEU A 523 -16.62 -13.68 -5.56
C LEU A 523 -16.35 -12.88 -6.83
#